data_4d8d2d2a202fa43c5f86d17903070a3d
#
_entry.id   4d8d2d2a202fa43c5f86d17903070a3d
#
_cell.length_a   1.000
_cell.length_b   1.000
_cell.length_c   1.000
_cell.angle_alpha   90.00
_cell.angle_beta   90.00
_cell.angle_gamma   90.00
#
_symmetry.space_group_name_H-M   'P 1'
#
loop_
_entity.id
_entity.type
_entity.pdbx_description
1 polymer ?
#
loop_
_entity_poly.entity_id
_entity_poly.type
_entity_poly.pdbx_seq_one_letter_code
_entity_poly.pdbx_strand_id
1 'polypeptide(L)'
;MCGIAGWFDNEIDMSKQIPVLYKMSQTLSKRGPDENGLYINKGCALLHRRLIVIDKENGKQPMAARHRGKTYIIVYNGELYNTDELREDLKASGYHFRGHSDTEVVLKSYMKYKEKCADMLNGIFAFAIYDVSENSIFLCRDKIGVKPLFYYEYDGGILFASEIKALLASKIVKPQIDETGLYEIFFLGPARTPSCGVFKGIKELKPGESALYKNQKLTKKSYFTIQAKEHTDSVEETVEKTRFLLTDAINRQLVSDMPLCFFLSGGLDSSIIVKTASQYYKENKLGKINTYSVEYRDNEKF
;
A
#
# COMPACT_ATOMS: atom_id res chain seq x y z
N MET A 1 -5.31 6.03 6.61
CA MET A 1 -4.58 5.00 5.81
C MET A 1 -5.02 3.63 6.28
N CYS A 2 -5.30 2.71 5.36
CA CYS A 2 -5.66 1.34 5.73
C CYS A 2 -4.51 0.60 6.43
N GLY A 3 -4.84 -0.50 7.10
CA GLY A 3 -3.89 -1.46 7.65
C GLY A 3 -4.15 -2.84 7.08
N ILE A 4 -3.12 -3.50 6.58
CA ILE A 4 -3.18 -4.87 6.10
C ILE A 4 -2.29 -5.78 6.94
N ALA A 5 -2.69 -7.03 7.10
CA ALA A 5 -1.85 -8.08 7.63
C ALA A 5 -2.30 -9.43 7.05
N GLY A 6 -1.43 -10.42 7.14
CA GLY A 6 -1.77 -11.78 6.77
C GLY A 6 -0.80 -12.79 7.33
N TRP A 7 -1.28 -14.01 7.35
CA TRP A 7 -0.54 -15.18 7.77
C TRP A 7 -0.82 -16.31 6.78
N PHE A 8 0.22 -16.77 6.12
CA PHE A 8 0.17 -17.90 5.20
C PHE A 8 1.08 -19.01 5.71
N ASP A 9 0.53 -20.20 5.90
CA ASP A 9 1.24 -21.36 6.42
C ASP A 9 0.52 -22.62 5.96
N ASN A 10 1.27 -23.59 5.42
CA ASN A 10 0.68 -24.81 4.88
C ASN A 10 0.35 -25.87 5.94
N GLU A 11 0.89 -25.72 7.15
CA GLU A 11 0.76 -26.70 8.23
C GLU A 11 -0.21 -26.25 9.31
N ILE A 12 -0.35 -24.92 9.49
CA ILE A 12 -1.20 -24.33 10.53
C ILE A 12 -2.63 -24.17 10.01
N ASP A 13 -3.59 -24.70 10.73
CA ASP A 13 -5.01 -24.44 10.49
C ASP A 13 -5.40 -23.06 11.03
N MET A 14 -5.55 -22.08 10.11
CA MET A 14 -5.86 -20.70 10.45
C MET A 14 -7.23 -20.54 11.14
N SER A 15 -8.16 -21.47 10.97
CA SER A 15 -9.45 -21.43 11.68
C SER A 15 -9.30 -21.58 13.19
N LYS A 16 -8.20 -22.20 13.65
CA LYS A 16 -7.86 -22.36 15.06
C LYS A 16 -7.09 -21.16 15.63
N GLN A 17 -6.68 -20.21 14.78
CA GLN A 17 -5.89 -19.05 15.16
C GLN A 17 -6.72 -17.76 15.31
N ILE A 18 -8.04 -17.83 15.26
CA ILE A 18 -8.94 -16.67 15.31
C ILE A 18 -8.59 -15.68 16.44
N PRO A 19 -8.33 -16.11 17.70
CA PRO A 19 -7.97 -15.16 18.77
C PRO A 19 -6.66 -14.41 18.51
N VAL A 20 -5.68 -15.04 17.85
CA VAL A 20 -4.40 -14.42 17.48
C VAL A 20 -4.62 -13.45 16.31
N LEU A 21 -5.34 -13.88 15.28
CA LEU A 21 -5.68 -13.05 14.12
C LEU A 21 -6.45 -11.79 14.54
N TYR A 22 -7.36 -11.91 15.49
CA TYR A 22 -8.06 -10.77 16.06
C TYR A 22 -7.10 -9.78 16.73
N LYS A 23 -6.14 -10.27 17.54
CA LYS A 23 -5.11 -9.43 18.17
C LYS A 23 -4.24 -8.73 17.14
N MET A 24 -3.79 -9.44 16.08
CA MET A 24 -3.06 -8.83 14.97
C MET A 24 -3.87 -7.70 14.32
N SER A 25 -5.15 -7.94 14.01
CA SER A 25 -6.03 -6.93 13.45
C SER A 25 -6.22 -5.72 14.38
N GLN A 26 -6.40 -5.94 15.67
CA GLN A 26 -6.58 -4.86 16.66
C GLN A 26 -5.40 -3.89 16.70
N THR A 27 -4.18 -4.36 16.51
CA THR A 27 -3.00 -3.47 16.48
C THR A 27 -3.06 -2.45 15.34
N LEU A 28 -3.79 -2.73 14.27
CA LEU A 28 -3.92 -1.88 13.08
C LEU A 28 -5.16 -0.95 13.13
N SER A 29 -5.95 -0.96 14.21
CA SER A 29 -7.21 -0.20 14.30
C SER A 29 -7.05 1.31 14.10
N LYS A 30 -5.93 1.90 14.57
CA LYS A 30 -5.63 3.32 14.37
C LYS A 30 -5.36 3.71 12.92
N ARG A 31 -4.95 2.75 12.06
CA ARG A 31 -4.77 3.00 10.63
C ARG A 31 -6.10 3.02 9.88
N GLY A 32 -6.98 2.09 10.22
CA GLY A 32 -8.28 1.94 9.57
C GLY A 32 -9.38 1.75 10.61
N PRO A 33 -9.97 2.84 11.09
CA PRO A 33 -10.98 2.80 12.15
C PRO A 33 -12.38 2.44 11.66
N ASP A 34 -12.67 2.60 10.36
CA ASP A 34 -14.04 2.59 9.85
C ASP A 34 -14.61 1.18 9.70
N GLU A 35 -13.80 0.25 9.18
CA GLU A 35 -14.23 -1.14 8.96
C GLU A 35 -13.11 -2.12 9.26
N ASN A 36 -13.50 -3.36 9.59
CA ASN A 36 -12.56 -4.48 9.65
C ASN A 36 -13.04 -5.62 8.77
N GLY A 37 -12.10 -6.37 8.21
CA GLY A 37 -12.39 -7.54 7.41
C GLY A 37 -11.39 -8.66 7.66
N LEU A 38 -11.87 -9.87 7.50
CA LEU A 38 -11.12 -11.09 7.73
C LEU A 38 -11.52 -12.13 6.68
N TYR A 39 -10.52 -12.67 6.00
CA TYR A 39 -10.64 -13.89 5.21
C TYR A 39 -9.82 -14.98 5.88
N ILE A 40 -10.39 -16.16 6.00
CA ILE A 40 -9.72 -17.35 6.55
C ILE A 40 -10.03 -18.55 5.67
N ASN A 41 -8.99 -19.32 5.36
CA ASN A 41 -9.11 -20.70 4.97
C ASN A 41 -8.10 -21.54 5.75
N LYS A 42 -7.93 -22.83 5.40
CA LYS A 42 -7.08 -23.74 6.15
C LYS A 42 -5.62 -23.28 6.29
N GLY A 43 -5.03 -22.69 5.25
CA GLY A 43 -3.61 -22.30 5.22
C GLY A 43 -3.35 -20.79 5.08
N CYS A 44 -4.41 -19.95 5.02
CA CYS A 44 -4.23 -18.53 4.81
C CYS A 44 -5.24 -17.70 5.60
N ALA A 45 -4.76 -16.65 6.25
CA ALA A 45 -5.57 -15.60 6.83
C ALA A 45 -5.14 -14.24 6.27
N LEU A 46 -6.11 -13.43 5.83
CA LEU A 46 -5.90 -12.05 5.39
C LEU A 46 -6.75 -11.12 6.25
N LEU A 47 -6.14 -10.06 6.74
CA LEU A 47 -6.70 -9.09 7.67
C LEU A 47 -6.68 -7.70 7.05
N HIS A 48 -7.77 -6.98 7.17
CA HIS A 48 -7.87 -5.60 6.70
C HIS A 48 -8.50 -4.70 7.76
N ARG A 49 -7.93 -3.51 7.94
CA ARG A 49 -8.51 -2.38 8.67
C ARG A 49 -8.64 -1.22 7.70
N ARG A 50 -9.87 -0.76 7.48
CA ARG A 50 -10.19 0.21 6.43
C ARG A 50 -10.33 1.62 6.98
N LEU A 51 -9.69 2.56 6.30
CA LEU A 51 -10.08 3.96 6.26
C LEU A 51 -10.77 4.18 4.91
N ILE A 52 -12.03 4.60 4.92
CA ILE A 52 -12.83 4.76 3.71
C ILE A 52 -12.41 6.03 2.99
N VAL A 53 -11.95 5.89 1.74
CA VAL A 53 -11.58 7.01 0.85
C VAL A 53 -12.33 6.91 -0.46
N ILE A 54 -12.39 5.72 -1.09
CA ILE A 54 -13.03 5.46 -2.37
C ILE A 54 -13.97 4.25 -2.23
N ASP A 55 -15.14 4.31 -2.86
CA ASP A 55 -16.14 3.25 -2.98
C ASP A 55 -16.51 2.61 -1.63
N LYS A 56 -17.23 3.38 -0.80
CA LYS A 56 -17.64 2.94 0.53
C LYS A 56 -18.33 1.57 0.50
N GLU A 57 -19.15 1.31 -0.50
CA GLU A 57 -19.99 0.11 -0.56
C GLU A 57 -19.24 -1.12 -1.11
N ASN A 58 -18.53 -0.97 -2.25
CA ASN A 58 -17.88 -2.07 -2.96
C ASN A 58 -16.38 -2.18 -2.70
N GLY A 59 -15.78 -1.21 -1.98
CA GLY A 59 -14.37 -1.23 -1.64
C GLY A 59 -14.02 -2.05 -0.38
N LYS A 60 -14.95 -2.86 0.14
CA LYS A 60 -14.71 -3.72 1.32
C LYS A 60 -13.64 -4.76 1.06
N GLN A 61 -12.82 -5.01 2.08
CA GLN A 61 -11.70 -5.94 2.00
C GLN A 61 -11.65 -6.85 3.25
N PRO A 62 -11.05 -8.07 3.16
CA PRO A 62 -10.43 -8.67 1.97
C PRO A 62 -11.43 -8.84 0.82
N MET A 63 -11.00 -8.46 -0.40
CA MET A 63 -11.85 -8.51 -1.58
C MET A 63 -11.54 -9.79 -2.37
N ALA A 64 -12.59 -10.54 -2.71
CA ALA A 64 -12.48 -11.76 -3.50
C ALA A 64 -13.00 -11.56 -4.92
N ALA A 65 -12.29 -12.12 -5.90
CA ALA A 65 -12.75 -12.22 -7.28
C ALA A 65 -12.47 -13.60 -7.84
N ARG A 66 -13.32 -14.02 -8.79
CA ARG A 66 -13.20 -15.32 -9.47
C ARG A 66 -13.12 -15.13 -10.97
N HIS A 67 -12.17 -15.81 -11.60
CA HIS A 67 -12.02 -15.78 -13.05
C HIS A 67 -11.55 -17.16 -13.56
N ARG A 68 -12.22 -17.70 -14.58
CA ARG A 68 -11.91 -19.00 -15.20
C ARG A 68 -11.71 -20.12 -14.15
N GLY A 69 -12.59 -20.18 -13.16
CA GLY A 69 -12.55 -21.19 -12.09
C GLY A 69 -11.52 -20.93 -10.97
N LYS A 70 -10.61 -19.99 -11.14
CA LYS A 70 -9.61 -19.62 -10.12
C LYS A 70 -10.14 -18.50 -9.22
N THR A 71 -9.80 -18.55 -7.94
CA THR A 71 -10.21 -17.56 -6.91
C THR A 71 -8.99 -16.82 -6.39
N TYR A 72 -9.12 -15.49 -6.28
CA TYR A 72 -8.09 -14.58 -5.81
C TYR A 72 -8.65 -13.68 -4.71
N ILE A 73 -7.88 -13.43 -3.68
CA ILE A 73 -8.28 -12.58 -2.55
C ILE A 73 -7.18 -11.54 -2.31
N ILE A 74 -7.57 -10.26 -2.25
CA ILE A 74 -6.64 -9.15 -2.00
C ILE A 74 -6.90 -8.47 -0.67
N VAL A 75 -5.82 -8.03 -0.01
CA VAL A 75 -5.80 -6.95 0.96
C VAL A 75 -4.86 -5.86 0.45
N TYR A 76 -5.34 -4.62 0.44
CA TYR A 76 -4.70 -3.48 -0.20
C TYR A 76 -4.76 -2.26 0.70
N ASN A 77 -3.64 -1.59 0.85
CA ASN A 77 -3.50 -0.29 1.49
C ASN A 77 -2.83 0.66 0.51
N GLY A 78 -3.61 1.51 -0.15
CA GLY A 78 -3.05 2.38 -1.17
C GLY A 78 -4.08 3.23 -1.88
N GLU A 79 -3.60 3.91 -2.90
CA GLU A 79 -4.36 4.66 -3.90
C GLU A 79 -3.70 4.47 -5.26
N LEU A 80 -4.49 4.08 -6.25
CA LEU A 80 -4.03 3.86 -7.62
C LEU A 80 -4.44 5.07 -8.49
N TYR A 81 -3.48 5.71 -9.12
CA TYR A 81 -3.67 6.96 -9.87
C TYR A 81 -4.01 6.75 -11.34
N ASN A 82 -3.71 5.59 -11.91
CA ASN A 82 -4.08 5.19 -13.27
C ASN A 82 -5.21 4.16 -13.30
N THR A 83 -6.17 4.33 -12.39
CA THR A 83 -7.30 3.42 -12.23
C THR A 83 -8.15 3.33 -13.50
N ASP A 84 -8.45 4.45 -14.13
CA ASP A 84 -9.35 4.49 -15.29
C ASP A 84 -8.70 3.86 -16.52
N GLU A 85 -7.43 4.15 -16.79
CA GLU A 85 -6.69 3.55 -17.90
C GLU A 85 -6.63 2.03 -17.78
N LEU A 86 -6.30 1.51 -16.59
CA LEU A 86 -6.26 0.07 -16.35
C LEU A 86 -7.64 -0.57 -16.39
N ARG A 87 -8.66 0.13 -15.89
CA ARG A 87 -10.04 -0.34 -15.93
C ARG A 87 -10.53 -0.55 -17.35
N GLU A 88 -10.26 0.38 -18.25
CA GLU A 88 -10.65 0.27 -19.66
C GLU A 88 -9.90 -0.87 -20.36
N ASP A 89 -8.61 -1.04 -20.14
CA ASP A 89 -7.84 -2.18 -20.66
C ASP A 89 -8.39 -3.55 -20.16
N LEU A 90 -8.75 -3.60 -18.87
CA LEU A 90 -9.33 -4.81 -18.29
C LEU A 90 -10.75 -5.09 -18.83
N LYS A 91 -11.59 -4.06 -19.01
CA LYS A 91 -12.90 -4.20 -19.66
C LYS A 91 -12.79 -4.70 -21.09
N ALA A 92 -11.86 -4.16 -21.87
CA ALA A 92 -11.58 -4.62 -23.24
C ALA A 92 -11.12 -6.08 -23.27
N SER A 93 -10.57 -6.58 -22.17
CA SER A 93 -10.17 -7.99 -21.99
C SER A 93 -11.26 -8.89 -21.37
N GLY A 94 -12.49 -8.38 -21.24
CA GLY A 94 -13.66 -9.13 -20.75
C GLY A 94 -13.80 -9.18 -19.22
N TYR A 95 -13.12 -8.33 -18.47
CA TYR A 95 -13.33 -8.22 -17.02
C TYR A 95 -14.50 -7.26 -16.71
N HIS A 96 -15.39 -7.70 -15.83
CA HIS A 96 -16.51 -6.90 -15.35
C HIS A 96 -16.23 -6.37 -13.94
N PHE A 97 -16.65 -5.15 -13.62
CA PHE A 97 -16.46 -4.48 -12.34
C PHE A 97 -17.78 -4.35 -11.58
N ARG A 98 -17.72 -4.47 -10.25
CA ARG A 98 -18.89 -4.30 -9.36
C ARG A 98 -19.03 -2.86 -8.90
N GLY A 99 -17.91 -2.17 -8.73
CA GLY A 99 -17.85 -0.82 -8.25
C GLY A 99 -16.77 0.01 -8.94
N HIS A 100 -16.44 1.13 -8.34
CA HIS A 100 -15.40 2.03 -8.85
C HIS A 100 -14.10 1.97 -8.02
N SER A 101 -13.99 1.06 -7.06
CA SER A 101 -12.81 0.86 -6.23
C SER A 101 -11.55 0.56 -7.05
N ASP A 102 -10.46 1.21 -6.69
CA ASP A 102 -9.11 0.92 -7.20
C ASP A 102 -8.61 -0.47 -6.77
N THR A 103 -9.01 -0.93 -5.58
CA THR A 103 -8.73 -2.30 -5.09
C THR A 103 -9.16 -3.36 -6.09
N GLU A 104 -10.35 -3.19 -6.69
CA GLU A 104 -10.86 -4.14 -7.69
C GLU A 104 -10.02 -4.12 -8.97
N VAL A 105 -9.51 -2.94 -9.36
CA VAL A 105 -8.61 -2.79 -10.52
C VAL A 105 -7.27 -3.49 -10.26
N VAL A 106 -6.66 -3.30 -9.09
CA VAL A 106 -5.41 -3.98 -8.70
C VAL A 106 -5.59 -5.51 -8.72
N LEU A 107 -6.69 -6.01 -8.13
CA LEU A 107 -6.98 -7.45 -8.10
C LEU A 107 -7.13 -8.02 -9.51
N LYS A 108 -7.88 -7.35 -10.38
CA LYS A 108 -8.09 -7.80 -11.78
C LYS A 108 -6.84 -7.65 -12.65
N SER A 109 -6.02 -6.64 -12.38
CA SER A 109 -4.69 -6.52 -13.02
C SER A 109 -3.81 -7.74 -12.70
N TYR A 110 -3.78 -8.18 -11.43
CA TYR A 110 -3.07 -9.41 -11.07
C TYR A 110 -3.70 -10.67 -11.72
N MET A 111 -5.03 -10.75 -11.80
CA MET A 111 -5.70 -11.88 -12.46
C MET A 111 -5.29 -11.99 -13.93
N LYS A 112 -5.13 -10.87 -14.64
CA LYS A 112 -4.72 -10.81 -16.05
C LYS A 112 -3.21 -10.98 -16.24
N TYR A 113 -2.42 -10.23 -15.51
CA TYR A 113 -0.98 -10.04 -15.75
C TYR A 113 -0.07 -10.77 -14.76
N LYS A 114 -0.64 -11.39 -13.71
CA LYS A 114 0.10 -12.00 -12.60
C LYS A 114 1.09 -11.00 -11.99
N GLU A 115 2.29 -11.42 -11.65
CA GLU A 115 3.32 -10.56 -11.02
C GLU A 115 3.72 -9.35 -11.87
N LYS A 116 3.53 -9.42 -13.20
CA LYS A 116 3.81 -8.30 -14.12
C LYS A 116 2.84 -7.12 -13.93
N CYS A 117 1.74 -7.30 -13.20
CA CYS A 117 0.85 -6.18 -12.89
C CYS A 117 1.57 -5.05 -12.15
N ALA A 118 2.59 -5.37 -11.33
CA ALA A 118 3.38 -4.39 -10.59
C ALA A 118 4.01 -3.31 -11.50
N ASP A 119 4.47 -3.68 -12.68
CA ASP A 119 5.09 -2.77 -13.65
C ASP A 119 4.09 -1.72 -14.16
N MET A 120 2.79 -2.07 -14.19
CA MET A 120 1.72 -1.27 -14.79
C MET A 120 1.05 -0.32 -13.79
N LEU A 121 1.19 -0.57 -12.48
CA LEU A 121 0.55 0.22 -11.43
C LEU A 121 1.27 1.56 -11.24
N ASN A 122 0.50 2.66 -11.30
CA ASN A 122 0.94 3.99 -10.91
C ASN A 122 0.14 4.43 -9.69
N GLY A 123 0.79 4.53 -8.54
CA GLY A 123 0.15 4.83 -7.27
C GLY A 123 1.06 4.65 -6.07
N ILE A 124 0.49 4.84 -4.89
CA ILE A 124 1.12 4.58 -3.60
C ILE A 124 0.40 3.41 -2.95
N PHE A 125 1.08 2.29 -2.77
CA PHE A 125 0.41 1.07 -2.32
C PHE A 125 1.33 0.06 -1.63
N ALA A 126 0.70 -0.74 -0.79
CA ALA A 126 1.18 -2.03 -0.36
C ALA A 126 0.01 -3.01 -0.38
N PHE A 127 0.17 -4.17 -0.99
CA PHE A 127 -0.89 -5.18 -1.05
C PHE A 127 -0.37 -6.60 -0.98
N ALA A 128 -1.29 -7.49 -0.65
CA ALA A 128 -1.08 -8.93 -0.74
C ALA A 128 -2.24 -9.58 -1.48
N ILE A 129 -1.95 -10.51 -2.38
CA ILE A 129 -2.95 -11.31 -3.09
C ILE A 129 -2.69 -12.79 -2.83
N TYR A 130 -3.70 -13.46 -2.32
CA TYR A 130 -3.73 -14.91 -2.20
C TYR A 130 -4.37 -15.53 -3.45
N ASP A 131 -3.58 -16.29 -4.21
CA ASP A 131 -4.06 -17.15 -5.29
C ASP A 131 -4.40 -18.52 -4.70
N VAL A 132 -5.70 -18.77 -4.51
CA VAL A 132 -6.18 -20.00 -3.87
C VAL A 132 -5.81 -21.23 -4.69
N SER A 133 -5.84 -21.13 -6.03
CA SER A 133 -5.59 -22.25 -6.92
C SER A 133 -4.12 -22.65 -6.97
N GLU A 134 -3.23 -21.67 -6.89
CA GLU A 134 -1.78 -21.88 -6.89
C GLU A 134 -1.21 -22.05 -5.47
N ASN A 135 -2.06 -21.89 -4.45
CA ASN A 135 -1.69 -21.85 -3.04
C ASN A 135 -0.44 -21.00 -2.80
N SER A 136 -0.55 -19.72 -3.19
CA SER A 136 0.58 -18.79 -3.15
C SER A 136 0.15 -17.39 -2.71
N ILE A 137 1.07 -16.65 -2.09
CA ILE A 137 0.89 -15.25 -1.70
C ILE A 137 1.82 -14.37 -2.51
N PHE A 138 1.26 -13.36 -3.18
CA PHE A 138 1.99 -12.31 -3.86
C PHE A 138 1.93 -11.03 -3.03
N LEU A 139 3.08 -10.47 -2.71
CA LEU A 139 3.27 -9.21 -1.99
C LEU A 139 3.83 -8.17 -2.95
N CYS A 140 3.34 -6.94 -2.87
CA CYS A 140 3.86 -5.85 -3.71
C CYS A 140 3.85 -4.53 -2.94
N ARG A 141 4.92 -3.73 -3.12
CA ARG A 141 5.07 -2.39 -2.54
C ARG A 141 5.34 -1.38 -3.64
N ASP A 142 4.78 -0.19 -3.52
CA ASP A 142 4.89 0.88 -4.52
C ASP A 142 6.34 1.30 -4.82
N LYS A 143 6.52 1.97 -5.96
CA LYS A 143 7.80 2.34 -6.55
C LYS A 143 8.70 3.15 -5.62
N ILE A 144 8.12 3.98 -4.73
CA ILE A 144 8.84 4.89 -3.83
C ILE A 144 8.79 4.39 -2.38
N GLY A 145 7.91 3.39 -2.09
CA GLY A 145 7.75 2.81 -0.76
C GLY A 145 6.97 3.68 0.21
N VAL A 146 6.01 4.46 -0.30
CA VAL A 146 5.15 5.33 0.53
C VAL A 146 4.32 4.51 1.51
N LYS A 147 3.80 3.35 1.09
CA LYS A 147 3.08 2.46 1.99
C LYS A 147 4.02 1.39 2.55
N PRO A 148 4.06 1.20 3.88
CA PRO A 148 4.94 0.21 4.50
C PRO A 148 4.42 -1.21 4.29
N LEU A 149 5.33 -2.17 4.14
CA LEU A 149 5.03 -3.59 4.08
C LEU A 149 6.17 -4.39 4.71
N PHE A 150 5.96 -4.84 5.95
CA PHE A 150 6.87 -5.70 6.68
C PHE A 150 6.49 -7.16 6.51
N TYR A 151 7.47 -8.05 6.55
CA TYR A 151 7.25 -9.48 6.52
C TYR A 151 8.24 -10.24 7.42
N TYR A 152 7.83 -11.43 7.80
CA TYR A 152 8.64 -12.38 8.55
C TYR A 152 8.46 -13.76 7.93
N GLU A 153 9.54 -14.31 7.40
CA GLU A 153 9.60 -15.65 6.82
C GLU A 153 10.16 -16.62 7.86
N TYR A 154 9.53 -17.75 8.00
CA TYR A 154 9.93 -18.81 8.92
C TYR A 154 9.67 -20.17 8.27
N ASP A 155 10.14 -21.25 8.91
CA ASP A 155 9.91 -22.60 8.41
C ASP A 155 8.40 -22.92 8.38
N GLY A 156 7.90 -23.24 7.20
CA GLY A 156 6.48 -23.52 6.93
C GLY A 156 5.63 -22.33 6.49
N GLY A 157 6.05 -21.05 6.72
CA GLY A 157 5.15 -19.95 6.45
C GLY A 157 5.76 -18.56 6.31
N ILE A 158 4.85 -17.60 6.06
CA ILE A 158 5.16 -16.18 6.00
C ILE A 158 4.06 -15.36 6.69
N LEU A 159 4.49 -14.38 7.46
CA LEU A 159 3.66 -13.31 8.02
C LEU A 159 3.97 -12.00 7.30
N PHE A 160 2.97 -11.16 7.07
CA PHE A 160 3.18 -9.81 6.56
C PHE A 160 2.22 -8.81 7.22
N ALA A 161 2.62 -7.55 7.30
CA ALA A 161 1.76 -6.49 7.83
C ALA A 161 2.24 -5.09 7.45
N SER A 162 1.34 -4.12 7.49
CA SER A 162 1.65 -2.68 7.39
C SER A 162 2.50 -2.17 8.55
N GLU A 163 2.42 -2.80 9.73
CA GLU A 163 3.15 -2.38 10.94
C GLU A 163 3.69 -3.58 11.69
N ILE A 164 4.91 -3.45 12.22
CA ILE A 164 5.65 -4.50 12.93
C ILE A 164 4.85 -5.06 14.12
N LYS A 165 4.13 -4.20 14.86
CA LYS A 165 3.34 -4.64 16.02
C LYS A 165 2.29 -5.71 15.69
N ALA A 166 1.79 -5.75 14.44
CA ALA A 166 0.88 -6.79 14.00
C ALA A 166 1.60 -8.14 13.81
N LEU A 167 2.85 -8.13 13.34
CA LEU A 167 3.69 -9.34 13.27
C LEU A 167 4.01 -9.88 14.67
N LEU A 168 4.37 -9.00 15.60
CA LEU A 168 4.67 -9.39 17.00
C LEU A 168 3.43 -9.96 17.71
N ALA A 169 2.23 -9.45 17.38
CA ALA A 169 0.98 -9.96 17.96
C ALA A 169 0.64 -11.40 17.53
N SER A 170 1.27 -11.93 16.46
CA SER A 170 1.11 -13.32 16.02
C SER A 170 1.66 -14.34 17.01
N LYS A 171 2.60 -13.93 17.87
CA LYS A 171 3.39 -14.78 18.78
C LYS A 171 4.37 -15.74 18.07
N ILE A 172 4.36 -15.84 16.76
CA ILE A 172 5.38 -16.55 15.97
C ILE A 172 6.68 -15.73 16.01
N VAL A 173 6.57 -14.42 15.86
CA VAL A 173 7.70 -13.50 15.90
C VAL A 173 8.04 -13.17 17.37
N LYS A 174 9.26 -13.49 17.77
CA LYS A 174 9.76 -13.10 19.10
C LYS A 174 10.21 -11.63 19.08
N PRO A 175 9.88 -10.81 20.09
CA PRO A 175 10.29 -9.40 20.15
C PRO A 175 11.77 -9.29 20.59
N GLN A 176 12.67 -9.79 19.76
CA GLN A 176 14.11 -9.74 19.97
C GLN A 176 14.75 -8.75 19.00
N ILE A 177 15.69 -7.96 19.49
CA ILE A 177 16.52 -7.06 18.70
C ILE A 177 17.91 -7.67 18.65
N ASP A 178 18.48 -7.78 17.44
CA ASP A 178 19.86 -8.23 17.24
C ASP A 178 20.82 -7.02 17.07
N GLU A 179 22.08 -7.29 16.81
CA GLU A 179 23.11 -6.24 16.64
C GLU A 179 22.74 -5.26 15.52
N THR A 180 22.18 -5.75 14.42
CA THR A 180 21.70 -4.88 13.31
C THR A 180 20.59 -3.96 13.77
N GLY A 181 19.60 -4.49 14.48
CA GLY A 181 18.50 -3.70 15.04
C GLY A 181 18.95 -2.66 16.06
N LEU A 182 19.95 -2.99 16.90
CA LEU A 182 20.56 -2.02 17.83
C LEU A 182 21.27 -0.90 17.07
N TYR A 183 22.03 -1.24 16.02
CA TYR A 183 22.68 -0.26 15.16
C TYR A 183 21.67 0.71 14.52
N GLU A 184 20.57 0.18 13.97
CA GLU A 184 19.49 1.01 13.39
C GLU A 184 18.92 2.01 14.40
N ILE A 185 18.69 1.59 15.64
CA ILE A 185 18.10 2.44 16.68
C ILE A 185 19.08 3.53 17.13
N PHE A 186 20.34 3.17 17.39
CA PHE A 186 21.29 4.09 18.05
C PHE A 186 22.04 5.00 17.07
N PHE A 187 22.25 4.56 15.84
CA PHE A 187 23.10 5.30 14.89
C PHE A 187 22.35 5.94 13.72
N LEU A 188 21.18 5.38 13.31
CA LEU A 188 20.42 5.94 12.22
C LEU A 188 19.20 6.78 12.67
N GLY A 189 18.87 6.73 13.95
CA GLY A 189 17.78 7.53 14.52
C GLY A 189 16.42 7.19 13.87
N PRO A 190 15.70 8.19 13.35
CA PRO A 190 14.38 7.95 12.73
C PRO A 190 14.47 7.29 11.35
N ALA A 191 15.64 7.31 10.69
CA ALA A 191 15.89 6.63 9.44
C ALA A 191 16.12 5.12 9.68
N ARG A 192 16.00 4.33 8.62
CA ARG A 192 16.30 2.89 8.65
C ARG A 192 16.96 2.47 7.34
N THR A 193 17.86 1.51 7.45
CA THR A 193 18.41 0.85 6.26
C THR A 193 17.28 0.17 5.46
N PRO A 194 17.19 0.36 4.15
CA PRO A 194 16.19 -0.29 3.33
C PRO A 194 16.15 -1.81 3.55
N SER A 195 14.97 -2.35 3.81
CA SER A 195 14.70 -3.76 4.15
C SER A 195 14.93 -4.15 5.62
N CYS A 196 15.39 -3.25 6.49
CA CYS A 196 15.52 -3.55 7.92
C CYS A 196 14.19 -3.35 8.67
N GLY A 197 13.79 -4.36 9.45
CA GLY A 197 12.60 -4.30 10.31
C GLY A 197 12.95 -4.09 11.79
N VAL A 198 14.20 -3.78 12.14
CA VAL A 198 14.71 -3.56 13.51
C VAL A 198 14.69 -4.83 14.39
N PHE A 199 13.57 -5.55 14.42
CA PHE A 199 13.47 -6.82 15.16
C PHE A 199 14.07 -7.97 14.35
N LYS A 200 14.73 -8.89 15.04
CA LYS A 200 15.40 -10.06 14.46
C LYS A 200 14.48 -10.83 13.52
N GLY A 201 14.90 -10.98 12.28
CA GLY A 201 14.19 -11.72 11.24
C GLY A 201 13.02 -10.96 10.58
N ILE A 202 12.55 -9.84 11.13
CA ILE A 202 11.59 -8.99 10.44
C ILE A 202 12.31 -8.19 9.35
N LYS A 203 11.72 -8.21 8.15
CA LYS A 203 12.22 -7.45 7.00
C LYS A 203 11.12 -6.54 6.46
N GLU A 204 11.52 -5.47 5.80
CA GLU A 204 10.63 -4.61 5.05
C GLU A 204 10.80 -4.89 3.56
N LEU A 205 9.71 -5.02 2.79
CA LEU A 205 9.79 -5.10 1.34
C LEU A 205 10.30 -3.76 0.80
N LYS A 206 11.31 -3.78 -0.06
CA LYS A 206 11.93 -2.55 -0.57
C LYS A 206 10.96 -1.77 -1.47
N PRO A 207 11.13 -0.44 -1.61
CA PRO A 207 10.47 0.33 -2.64
C PRO A 207 10.66 -0.31 -4.02
N GLY A 208 9.58 -0.40 -4.83
CA GLY A 208 9.64 -1.01 -6.15
C GLY A 208 9.96 -2.50 -6.17
N GLU A 209 9.70 -3.20 -5.05
CA GLU A 209 9.92 -4.65 -4.95
C GLU A 209 8.58 -5.39 -4.83
N SER A 210 8.50 -6.54 -5.45
CA SER A 210 7.46 -7.54 -5.26
C SER A 210 8.05 -8.85 -4.77
N ALA A 211 7.23 -9.68 -4.11
CA ALA A 211 7.65 -10.99 -3.62
C ALA A 211 6.54 -12.01 -3.81
N LEU A 212 6.89 -13.20 -4.25
CA LEU A 212 6.00 -14.34 -4.36
C LEU A 212 6.45 -15.42 -3.38
N TYR A 213 5.56 -15.78 -2.44
CA TYR A 213 5.75 -16.94 -1.57
C TYR A 213 4.94 -18.11 -2.11
N LYS A 214 5.64 -19.15 -2.53
CA LYS A 214 5.06 -20.38 -3.08
C LYS A 214 6.00 -21.54 -2.79
N ASN A 215 5.43 -22.73 -2.49
CA ASN A 215 6.21 -23.95 -2.19
C ASN A 215 7.29 -23.71 -1.11
N GLN A 216 6.92 -23.02 -0.02
CA GLN A 216 7.80 -22.68 1.10
C GLN A 216 9.03 -21.84 0.71
N LYS A 217 8.95 -21.12 -0.39
CA LYS A 217 10.05 -20.28 -0.87
C LYS A 217 9.55 -18.87 -1.20
N LEU A 218 10.23 -17.86 -0.67
CA LEU A 218 10.01 -16.46 -1.02
C LEU A 218 10.96 -16.05 -2.16
N THR A 219 10.39 -15.68 -3.29
CA THR A 219 11.15 -15.14 -4.43
C THR A 219 10.83 -13.67 -4.58
N LYS A 220 11.86 -12.81 -4.54
CA LYS A 220 11.71 -11.35 -4.65
C LYS A 220 12.16 -10.87 -6.02
N LYS A 221 11.49 -9.82 -6.52
CA LYS A 221 11.81 -9.17 -7.78
C LYS A 221 11.70 -7.65 -7.62
N SER A 222 12.76 -6.92 -7.96
CA SER A 222 12.66 -5.49 -8.19
C SER A 222 11.98 -5.25 -9.53
N TYR A 223 10.86 -4.54 -9.54
CA TYR A 223 10.14 -4.15 -10.75
C TYR A 223 10.36 -2.68 -11.10
N PHE A 224 10.97 -1.92 -10.19
CA PHE A 224 11.30 -0.52 -10.43
C PHE A 224 12.60 -0.15 -9.73
N THR A 225 13.46 0.59 -10.44
CA THR A 225 14.70 1.16 -9.91
C THR A 225 14.90 2.55 -10.52
N ILE A 226 15.19 3.53 -9.68
CA ILE A 226 15.53 4.88 -10.14
C ILE A 226 16.88 4.81 -10.83
N GLN A 227 16.96 5.32 -12.05
CA GLN A 227 18.19 5.38 -12.85
C GLN A 227 18.62 6.84 -13.02
N ALA A 228 19.87 7.14 -12.73
CA ALA A 228 20.45 8.41 -13.09
C ALA A 228 20.68 8.44 -14.62
N LYS A 229 20.26 9.53 -15.25
CA LYS A 229 20.47 9.79 -16.68
C LYS A 229 21.05 11.17 -16.86
N GLU A 230 21.81 11.37 -17.94
CA GLU A 230 22.25 12.68 -18.35
C GLU A 230 21.03 13.55 -18.67
N HIS A 231 21.07 14.79 -18.19
CA HIS A 231 20.02 15.77 -18.44
C HIS A 231 20.42 16.63 -19.64
N THR A 232 19.65 16.51 -20.71
CA THR A 232 19.97 17.15 -22.01
C THR A 232 18.99 18.26 -22.40
N ASP A 233 17.93 18.48 -21.61
CA ASP A 233 16.94 19.51 -21.87
C ASP A 233 17.51 20.92 -21.58
N SER A 234 17.05 21.94 -22.30
CA SER A 234 17.29 23.34 -21.96
C SER A 234 16.59 23.72 -20.64
N VAL A 235 16.91 24.87 -20.08
CA VAL A 235 16.27 25.36 -18.85
C VAL A 235 14.76 25.55 -19.07
N GLU A 236 14.38 26.13 -20.21
CA GLU A 236 12.99 26.38 -20.58
C GLU A 236 12.20 25.09 -20.70
N GLU A 237 12.71 24.10 -21.42
CA GLU A 237 12.09 22.77 -21.55
C GLU A 237 11.98 22.06 -20.20
N THR A 238 13.00 22.18 -19.35
CA THR A 238 12.99 21.61 -18.00
C THR A 238 11.89 22.22 -17.14
N VAL A 239 11.72 23.53 -17.17
CA VAL A 239 10.66 24.24 -16.43
C VAL A 239 9.28 23.80 -16.92
N GLU A 240 9.06 23.72 -18.23
CA GLU A 240 7.78 23.29 -18.80
C GLU A 240 7.45 21.84 -18.46
N LYS A 241 8.40 20.91 -18.63
CA LYS A 241 8.24 19.49 -18.27
C LYS A 241 7.97 19.32 -16.77
N THR A 242 8.72 20.04 -15.94
CA THR A 242 8.53 19.97 -14.47
C THR A 242 7.14 20.48 -14.08
N ARG A 243 6.69 21.58 -14.64
CA ARG A 243 5.36 22.12 -14.40
C ARG A 243 4.27 21.14 -14.83
N PHE A 244 4.40 20.55 -16.01
CA PHE A 244 3.47 19.54 -16.49
C PHE A 244 3.41 18.33 -15.55
N LEU A 245 4.56 17.76 -15.20
CA LEU A 245 4.63 16.58 -14.35
C LEU A 245 4.09 16.82 -12.94
N LEU A 246 4.39 17.99 -12.34
CA LEU A 246 3.85 18.36 -11.03
C LEU A 246 2.34 18.52 -11.08
N THR A 247 1.83 19.22 -12.11
CA THR A 247 0.38 19.43 -12.28
C THR A 247 -0.35 18.11 -12.50
N ASP A 248 0.15 17.24 -13.37
CA ASP A 248 -0.42 15.91 -13.62
C ASP A 248 -0.40 15.04 -12.35
N ALA A 249 0.72 15.00 -11.65
CA ALA A 249 0.85 14.23 -10.43
C ALA A 249 -0.12 14.69 -9.33
N ILE A 250 -0.29 16.00 -9.16
CA ILE A 250 -1.24 16.56 -8.18
C ILE A 250 -2.68 16.22 -8.59
N ASN A 251 -3.05 16.49 -9.84
CA ASN A 251 -4.42 16.28 -10.33
C ASN A 251 -4.86 14.81 -10.22
N ARG A 252 -3.99 13.86 -10.53
CA ARG A 252 -4.27 12.42 -10.39
C ARG A 252 -4.52 12.00 -8.94
N GLN A 253 -4.01 12.76 -7.97
CA GLN A 253 -4.18 12.47 -6.53
C GLN A 253 -5.42 13.15 -5.92
N LEU A 254 -6.19 13.93 -6.69
CA LEU A 254 -7.40 14.60 -6.20
C LEU A 254 -8.65 13.73 -6.26
N VAL A 255 -8.51 12.44 -6.53
CA VAL A 255 -9.62 11.49 -6.60
C VAL A 255 -9.96 10.98 -5.20
N SER A 256 -11.18 11.30 -4.72
CA SER A 256 -11.69 10.84 -3.43
C SER A 256 -13.21 11.00 -3.38
N ASP A 257 -13.93 10.03 -2.80
CA ASP A 257 -15.36 10.14 -2.48
C ASP A 257 -15.58 10.90 -1.16
N MET A 258 -14.49 11.12 -0.40
CA MET A 258 -14.52 11.86 0.86
C MET A 258 -13.98 13.29 0.64
N PRO A 259 -14.46 14.27 1.43
CA PRO A 259 -13.94 15.64 1.36
C PRO A 259 -12.42 15.69 1.54
N LEU A 260 -11.72 16.36 0.61
CA LEU A 260 -10.29 16.57 0.69
C LEU A 260 -9.96 17.85 1.44
N CYS A 261 -8.85 17.81 2.18
CA CYS A 261 -8.24 18.99 2.78
C CYS A 261 -6.72 18.98 2.54
N PHE A 262 -6.10 20.15 2.62
CA PHE A 262 -4.69 20.35 2.32
C PHE A 262 -3.99 21.00 3.49
N PHE A 263 -2.82 20.50 3.85
CA PHE A 263 -1.95 21.21 4.78
C PHE A 263 -1.19 22.31 4.04
N LEU A 264 -1.28 23.54 4.55
CA LEU A 264 -0.59 24.70 4.02
C LEU A 264 0.40 25.24 5.08
N SER A 265 1.66 24.86 4.93
CA SER A 265 2.73 25.23 5.85
C SER A 265 3.38 26.59 5.56
N GLY A 266 3.01 27.23 4.43
CA GLY A 266 3.68 28.45 3.94
C GLY A 266 4.93 28.18 3.10
N GLY A 267 5.39 26.92 3.03
CA GLY A 267 6.49 26.51 2.16
C GLY A 267 6.09 26.40 0.68
N LEU A 268 7.09 26.34 -0.20
CA LEU A 268 6.90 26.28 -1.66
C LEU A 268 6.07 25.07 -2.08
N ASP A 269 6.40 23.87 -1.60
CA ASP A 269 5.76 22.62 -2.00
C ASP A 269 4.27 22.61 -1.67
N SER A 270 3.91 22.94 -0.41
CA SER A 270 2.52 23.01 0.02
C SER A 270 1.73 24.08 -0.75
N SER A 271 2.37 25.21 -1.09
CA SER A 271 1.75 26.28 -1.87
C SER A 271 1.48 25.88 -3.32
N ILE A 272 2.39 25.13 -3.95
CA ILE A 272 2.20 24.58 -5.30
C ILE A 272 1.04 23.59 -5.30
N ILE A 273 0.98 22.67 -4.34
CA ILE A 273 -0.10 21.67 -4.21
C ILE A 273 -1.45 22.38 -4.06
N VAL A 274 -1.56 23.32 -3.12
CA VAL A 274 -2.81 24.05 -2.86
C VAL A 274 -3.25 24.87 -4.06
N LYS A 275 -2.32 25.58 -4.73
CA LYS A 275 -2.61 26.37 -5.93
C LYS A 275 -3.15 25.48 -7.06
N THR A 276 -2.46 24.37 -7.36
CA THR A 276 -2.84 23.45 -8.42
C THR A 276 -4.20 22.80 -8.12
N ALA A 277 -4.40 22.31 -6.90
CA ALA A 277 -5.68 21.75 -6.46
C ALA A 277 -6.83 22.78 -6.54
N SER A 278 -6.58 24.03 -6.14
CA SER A 278 -7.58 25.11 -6.22
C SER A 278 -7.98 25.41 -7.66
N GLN A 279 -7.03 25.40 -8.58
CA GLN A 279 -7.28 25.57 -10.00
C GLN A 279 -8.11 24.41 -10.56
N TYR A 280 -7.73 23.17 -10.27
CA TYR A 280 -8.47 21.97 -10.67
C TYR A 280 -9.93 22.02 -10.17
N TYR A 281 -10.15 22.36 -8.89
CA TYR A 281 -11.49 22.49 -8.32
C TYR A 281 -12.33 23.55 -9.01
N LYS A 282 -11.72 24.71 -9.35
CA LYS A 282 -12.39 25.79 -10.07
C LYS A 282 -12.80 25.35 -11.49
N GLU A 283 -11.89 24.73 -12.24
CA GLU A 283 -12.12 24.25 -13.60
C GLU A 283 -13.20 23.17 -13.67
N ASN A 284 -13.24 22.27 -12.69
CA ASN A 284 -14.20 21.19 -12.60
C ASN A 284 -15.47 21.53 -11.78
N LYS A 285 -15.63 22.79 -11.33
CA LYS A 285 -16.79 23.28 -10.56
C LYS A 285 -17.04 22.47 -9.25
N LEU A 286 -15.98 22.02 -8.60
CA LEU A 286 -16.03 21.19 -7.38
C LEU A 286 -16.16 22.03 -6.07
N GLY A 287 -16.28 23.36 -6.19
CA GLY A 287 -16.40 24.26 -5.05
C GLY A 287 -15.04 24.78 -4.55
N LYS A 288 -14.96 25.06 -3.26
CA LYS A 288 -13.73 25.57 -2.61
C LYS A 288 -12.97 24.43 -1.94
N ILE A 289 -11.64 24.52 -1.94
CA ILE A 289 -10.78 23.63 -1.16
C ILE A 289 -10.69 24.10 0.30
N ASN A 290 -10.46 23.18 1.21
CA ASN A 290 -10.20 23.47 2.61
C ASN A 290 -8.70 23.33 2.89
N THR A 291 -8.11 24.32 3.55
CA THR A 291 -6.70 24.28 3.97
C THR A 291 -6.57 24.39 5.46
N TYR A 292 -5.56 23.76 6.01
CA TYR A 292 -5.22 23.78 7.44
C TYR A 292 -3.75 24.13 7.61
N SER A 293 -3.46 24.99 8.60
CA SER A 293 -2.10 25.35 9.00
C SER A 293 -1.92 25.11 10.49
N VAL A 294 -0.72 24.73 10.89
CA VAL A 294 -0.34 24.62 12.30
C VAL A 294 0.36 25.92 12.69
N GLU A 295 -0.16 26.58 13.72
CA GLU A 295 0.42 27.79 14.29
C GLU A 295 0.93 27.47 15.69
N TYR A 296 2.16 27.88 16.00
CA TYR A 296 2.74 27.81 17.33
C TYR A 296 2.57 29.20 17.98
N ARG A 297 1.91 29.26 19.13
CA ARG A 297 1.80 30.53 19.89
C ARG A 297 3.08 30.80 20.66
N ASP A 298 3.50 32.06 20.67
CA ASP A 298 4.78 32.54 21.22
C ASP A 298 5.07 32.21 22.72
N ASN A 299 4.12 31.60 23.40
CA ASN A 299 4.25 31.26 24.82
C ASN A 299 4.79 29.86 25.09
N GLU A 300 5.02 29.04 24.10
CA GLU A 300 5.65 27.73 24.24
C GLU A 300 7.13 27.86 23.87
N LYS A 301 7.96 28.15 24.87
CA LYS A 301 9.42 28.00 24.74
C LYS A 301 9.74 26.51 24.74
N PHE A 302 10.24 26.00 23.60
CA PHE A 302 10.89 24.71 23.54
C PHE A 302 12.30 24.78 24.13
#